data_a1fc9709e74b00a601839512638043d5
#
_entry.id   a1fc9709e74b00a601839512638043d5
#
_cell.length_a   1.000
_cell.length_b   1.000
_cell.length_c   1.000
_cell.angle_alpha   90.00
_cell.angle_beta   90.00
_cell.angle_gamma   90.00
#
_symmetry.space_group_name_H-M   'P 1'
#
loop_
_entity.id
_entity.type
_entity.pdbx_description
1 polymer ?
#
loop_
_entity_poly.entity_id
_entity_poly.type
_entity_poly.pdbx_seq_one_letter_code
_entity_poly.pdbx_strand_id
1 'polypeptide(L)'
;MKRAEQSRYNPKHSGKTAYSMRFCPPARLSSPARVFIFFILAASALPLAAQVPPQSAQEFADKILAHVQSRSAVTLTTKNISSLSNAAVADAQRIIESQLRARGVHLVDADRAVEEIRITFSENARGYLWVAEIGHGDSWEVVMLPVAGATSVQASSQLVLRRVPLISQPEPILDIDGDERSGLLVLSADRLTLYAMQNGRWMPGRTAAIMHQRPFPRDLRGRVVLSRDGSYIAHLPGILCSGATQPQLTANCQETDDPWPLSFDPPMSGFFNAARNYFTGALVPAQEAKLPPFYTAAALVQPAGVTWLFSGVDGVTRLVGSMGLVGSIPNWGSDLTVLRSNCGSGTQVIASRATDFSAPDALQAYEFANGQASEAGAPLEFAGPITALWSAPSDPSRDTAVSHDLKTGMYEAFSISIACSR
;
A
#
# COMPACT_ATOMS: atom_id res chain seq x y z
N MET A 1 4.69 -51.03 -38.27
CA MET A 1 3.38 -51.67 -38.60
C MET A 1 2.58 -51.86 -37.34
N LYS A 2 1.38 -51.24 -37.27
CA LYS A 2 0.14 -51.34 -36.46
C LYS A 2 -0.23 -49.95 -35.99
N ARG A 3 -1.01 -49.29 -36.66
CA ARG A 3 -2.44 -49.01 -36.85
C ARG A 3 -3.02 -48.22 -35.63
N ALA A 4 -3.38 -46.97 -35.98
CA ALA A 4 -4.20 -46.05 -35.24
C ALA A 4 -5.64 -46.55 -35.09
N GLU A 5 -6.27 -46.25 -33.94
CA GLU A 5 -7.71 -46.34 -33.76
C GLU A 5 -8.28 -44.99 -33.38
N GLN A 6 -9.01 -44.42 -34.35
CA GLN A 6 -9.84 -43.22 -34.14
C GLN A 6 -11.18 -43.65 -33.54
N SER A 7 -11.52 -43.12 -32.37
CA SER A 7 -12.88 -43.16 -31.82
C SER A 7 -13.62 -41.89 -32.19
N ARG A 8 -14.67 -42.07 -33.03
CA ARG A 8 -15.64 -41.02 -33.42
C ARG A 8 -16.69 -40.87 -32.31
N TYR A 9 -16.87 -39.65 -31.84
CA TYR A 9 -18.03 -39.28 -31.01
C TYR A 9 -19.08 -38.56 -31.85
N ASN A 10 -20.33 -39.07 -31.83
CA ASN A 10 -21.46 -38.59 -32.61
C ASN A 10 -22.45 -37.89 -31.69
N PRO A 11 -22.90 -36.66 -31.96
CA PRO A 11 -23.92 -35.97 -31.14
C PRO A 11 -25.30 -36.06 -31.80
N LYS A 12 -26.28 -36.61 -31.13
CA LYS A 12 -27.72 -36.38 -31.40
C LYS A 12 -28.50 -36.53 -30.09
N HIS A 13 -29.12 -35.43 -29.61
CA HIS A 13 -30.57 -35.39 -29.40
C HIS A 13 -30.98 -33.99 -28.92
N SER A 14 -31.79 -33.37 -29.74
CA SER A 14 -32.54 -32.16 -29.47
C SER A 14 -33.77 -32.51 -28.60
N GLY A 15 -34.06 -31.73 -27.56
CA GLY A 15 -35.29 -31.72 -26.84
C GLY A 15 -35.77 -30.30 -26.59
N LYS A 16 -36.64 -29.79 -27.49
CA LYS A 16 -37.35 -28.52 -27.31
C LYS A 16 -38.52 -28.75 -26.36
N THR A 17 -38.54 -28.09 -25.22
CA THR A 17 -39.73 -27.94 -24.38
C THR A 17 -40.17 -26.47 -24.40
N ALA A 18 -41.29 -26.24 -25.10
CA ALA A 18 -41.96 -24.96 -25.16
C ALA A 18 -42.81 -24.78 -23.89
N TYR A 19 -42.57 -23.71 -23.15
CA TYR A 19 -43.50 -23.23 -22.11
C TYR A 19 -44.38 -22.11 -22.66
N SER A 20 -45.67 -22.39 -22.69
CA SER A 20 -46.79 -21.52 -23.06
C SER A 20 -46.99 -20.47 -21.94
N MET A 21 -46.80 -19.21 -22.25
CA MET A 21 -47.25 -18.08 -21.43
C MET A 21 -48.72 -17.76 -21.72
N ARG A 22 -49.56 -17.95 -20.70
CA ARG A 22 -50.95 -17.46 -20.71
C ARG A 22 -50.96 -15.98 -20.33
N PHE A 23 -51.50 -15.17 -21.23
CA PHE A 23 -51.85 -13.74 -21.01
C PHE A 23 -53.11 -13.70 -20.13
N CYS A 24 -53.09 -12.89 -19.06
CA CYS A 24 -54.28 -12.39 -18.36
C CYS A 24 -54.45 -10.91 -18.71
N PRO A 25 -55.69 -10.42 -18.99
CA PRO A 25 -55.94 -9.05 -19.35
C PRO A 25 -56.06 -8.12 -18.13
N PRO A 26 -55.80 -6.79 -18.31
CA PRO A 26 -55.75 -5.83 -17.20
C PRO A 26 -57.18 -5.38 -16.79
N ALA A 27 -57.41 -5.33 -15.50
CA ALA A 27 -58.56 -4.67 -14.91
C ALA A 27 -58.37 -3.14 -14.91
N ARG A 28 -59.32 -2.44 -15.48
CA ARG A 28 -59.44 -0.96 -15.39
C ARG A 28 -59.96 -0.58 -14.00
N LEU A 29 -59.20 0.28 -13.30
CA LEU A 29 -59.73 1.10 -12.21
C LEU A 29 -59.31 2.55 -12.44
N SER A 30 -60.31 3.37 -12.67
CA SER A 30 -60.27 4.82 -12.76
C SER A 30 -60.26 5.44 -11.37
N SER A 31 -59.36 6.34 -11.08
CA SER A 31 -59.61 7.43 -10.12
C SER A 31 -58.48 8.48 -10.17
N PRO A 32 -58.76 9.76 -9.83
CA PRO A 32 -58.11 10.90 -10.46
C PRO A 32 -56.89 11.46 -9.70
N ALA A 33 -56.06 12.07 -10.49
CA ALA A 33 -54.96 12.98 -10.24
C ALA A 33 -54.83 13.62 -8.83
N ARG A 34 -53.69 13.44 -8.21
CA ARG A 34 -52.96 14.49 -7.47
C ARG A 34 -51.49 14.41 -7.88
N VAL A 35 -51.11 15.35 -8.73
CA VAL A 35 -49.73 15.60 -9.15
C VAL A 35 -49.01 16.21 -7.96
N PHE A 36 -48.22 15.39 -7.23
CA PHE A 36 -47.19 15.88 -6.32
C PHE A 36 -45.89 15.99 -7.12
N ILE A 37 -45.53 17.20 -7.49
CA ILE A 37 -44.22 17.53 -8.03
C ILE A 37 -43.23 17.42 -6.85
N PHE A 38 -42.54 16.29 -6.74
CA PHE A 38 -41.36 16.16 -5.91
C PHE A 38 -40.16 16.80 -6.64
N PHE A 39 -39.81 18.01 -6.27
CA PHE A 39 -38.53 18.59 -6.59
C PHE A 39 -37.46 17.78 -5.82
N ILE A 40 -36.84 16.81 -6.50
CA ILE A 40 -35.62 16.18 -6.04
C ILE A 40 -34.50 17.21 -6.22
N LEU A 41 -34.15 17.93 -5.15
CA LEU A 41 -32.88 18.63 -5.08
C LEU A 41 -31.79 17.54 -5.05
N ALA A 42 -31.21 17.26 -6.21
CA ALA A 42 -29.96 16.54 -6.31
C ALA A 42 -28.88 17.47 -5.73
N ALA A 43 -28.61 17.33 -4.43
CA ALA A 43 -27.40 17.86 -3.82
C ALA A 43 -26.24 17.08 -4.41
N SER A 44 -25.61 17.63 -5.45
CA SER A 44 -24.32 17.19 -5.95
C SER A 44 -23.30 17.38 -4.84
N ALA A 45 -22.95 16.31 -4.13
CA ALA A 45 -21.80 16.26 -3.25
C ALA A 45 -20.56 16.40 -4.15
N LEU A 46 -20.05 17.61 -4.30
CA LEU A 46 -18.74 17.87 -4.86
C LEU A 46 -17.71 17.23 -3.92
N PRO A 47 -16.74 16.46 -4.43
CA PRO A 47 -15.67 15.96 -3.60
C PRO A 47 -14.92 17.16 -3.00
N LEU A 48 -14.85 17.25 -1.67
CA LEU A 48 -13.95 18.16 -0.98
C LEU A 48 -12.52 17.65 -1.23
N ALA A 49 -11.90 18.17 -2.29
CA ALA A 49 -10.45 18.08 -2.43
C ALA A 49 -9.82 18.77 -1.20
N ALA A 50 -8.72 18.21 -0.66
CA ALA A 50 -7.97 18.83 0.43
C ALA A 50 -7.61 20.26 0.03
N GLN A 51 -8.38 21.23 0.54
CA GLN A 51 -8.19 22.65 0.23
C GLN A 51 -7.14 23.18 1.21
N VAL A 52 -6.09 23.72 0.65
CA VAL A 52 -5.16 24.55 1.44
C VAL A 52 -5.97 25.70 2.06
N PRO A 53 -5.86 25.95 3.37
CA PRO A 53 -6.57 27.07 3.97
C PRO A 53 -6.19 28.37 3.28
N PRO A 54 -7.13 29.16 2.74
CA PRO A 54 -6.81 30.41 2.04
C PRO A 54 -5.99 31.38 2.91
N GLN A 55 -6.16 31.31 4.23
CA GLN A 55 -5.41 32.09 5.22
C GLN A 55 -3.91 31.80 5.19
N SER A 56 -3.49 30.55 5.00
CA SER A 56 -2.06 30.21 4.91
C SER A 56 -1.41 30.82 3.67
N ALA A 57 -2.11 30.86 2.55
CA ALA A 57 -1.60 31.48 1.34
C ALA A 57 -1.49 33.02 1.48
N GLN A 58 -2.42 33.63 2.20
CA GLN A 58 -2.37 35.07 2.54
C GLN A 58 -1.21 35.38 3.48
N GLU A 59 -1.06 34.63 4.57
CA GLU A 59 0.05 34.78 5.51
C GLU A 59 1.41 34.62 4.83
N PHE A 60 1.50 33.64 3.92
CA PHE A 60 2.75 33.40 3.18
C PHE A 60 3.07 34.56 2.23
N ALA A 61 2.07 35.11 1.54
CA ALA A 61 2.23 36.32 0.73
C ALA A 61 2.67 37.52 1.54
N ASP A 62 2.10 37.72 2.75
CA ASP A 62 2.50 38.81 3.64
C ASP A 62 3.96 38.68 4.10
N LYS A 63 4.41 37.46 4.40
CA LYS A 63 5.83 37.17 4.71
C LYS A 63 6.75 37.46 3.53
N ILE A 64 6.40 37.05 2.32
CA ILE A 64 7.14 37.34 1.10
C ILE A 64 7.26 38.86 0.91
N LEU A 65 6.15 39.59 1.05
CA LEU A 65 6.11 41.05 0.88
C LEU A 65 7.02 41.81 1.84
N ALA A 66 7.30 41.29 3.02
CA ALA A 66 8.22 41.90 3.99
C ALA A 66 9.68 41.91 3.49
N HIS A 67 10.00 41.04 2.54
CA HIS A 67 11.35 40.87 2.00
C HIS A 67 11.50 41.35 0.53
N VAL A 68 10.41 41.63 -0.20
CA VAL A 68 10.45 42.19 -1.54
C VAL A 68 10.84 43.65 -1.50
N GLN A 69 12.01 43.98 -2.09
CA GLN A 69 12.57 45.33 -2.10
C GLN A 69 12.05 46.17 -3.26
N SER A 70 11.93 45.57 -4.43
CA SER A 70 11.38 46.24 -5.63
C SER A 70 9.97 45.70 -5.91
N ARG A 71 9.01 46.61 -5.99
CA ARG A 71 7.63 46.24 -6.33
C ARG A 71 7.33 46.34 -7.84
N SER A 72 8.31 46.82 -8.61
CA SER A 72 8.06 47.25 -10.01
C SER A 72 8.20 46.14 -11.05
N ALA A 73 9.03 45.10 -10.82
CA ALA A 73 9.26 44.03 -11.79
C ALA A 73 9.74 42.78 -11.09
N VAL A 74 8.81 41.88 -10.73
CA VAL A 74 9.09 40.65 -9.99
C VAL A 74 8.62 39.46 -10.83
N THR A 75 9.45 38.42 -10.96
CA THR A 75 8.99 37.14 -11.50
C THR A 75 8.70 36.16 -10.38
N LEU A 76 7.68 35.30 -10.59
CA LEU A 76 7.29 34.28 -9.61
C LEU A 76 7.26 32.91 -10.28
N THR A 77 8.01 31.97 -9.74
CA THR A 77 8.02 30.58 -10.16
C THR A 77 7.59 29.66 -9.01
N THR A 78 6.95 28.55 -9.32
CA THR A 78 6.45 27.60 -8.32
C THR A 78 6.91 26.19 -8.64
N LYS A 79 7.30 25.45 -7.59
CA LYS A 79 7.67 24.04 -7.64
C LYS A 79 6.90 23.28 -6.55
N ASN A 80 6.27 22.18 -6.91
CA ASN A 80 5.63 21.29 -5.94
C ASN A 80 6.46 20.00 -5.77
N ILE A 81 6.93 19.78 -4.55
CA ILE A 81 7.58 18.55 -4.10
C ILE A 81 6.84 17.93 -2.88
N SER A 82 5.58 18.38 -2.65
CA SER A 82 4.70 17.89 -1.59
C SER A 82 3.61 16.98 -2.14
N SER A 83 2.81 16.42 -1.26
CA SER A 83 1.60 15.64 -1.60
C SER A 83 0.40 16.49 -2.02
N LEU A 84 0.52 17.83 -2.04
CA LEU A 84 -0.56 18.71 -2.52
C LEU A 84 -0.91 18.41 -3.97
N SER A 85 -2.22 18.34 -4.26
CA SER A 85 -2.68 18.20 -5.63
C SER A 85 -2.30 19.42 -6.47
N ASN A 86 -2.11 19.23 -7.79
CA ASN A 86 -1.82 20.35 -8.69
C ASN A 86 -2.90 21.45 -8.64
N ALA A 87 -4.17 21.08 -8.39
CA ALA A 87 -5.25 22.03 -8.20
C ALA A 87 -5.07 22.87 -6.92
N ALA A 88 -4.71 22.24 -5.79
CA ALA A 88 -4.47 22.94 -4.54
C ALA A 88 -3.25 23.87 -4.63
N VAL A 89 -2.19 23.47 -5.31
CA VAL A 89 -1.02 24.31 -5.58
C VAL A 89 -1.39 25.50 -6.46
N ALA A 90 -2.16 25.28 -7.54
CA ALA A 90 -2.61 26.36 -8.41
C ALA A 90 -3.53 27.36 -7.69
N ASP A 91 -4.36 26.87 -6.76
CA ASP A 91 -5.21 27.74 -5.94
C ASP A 91 -4.37 28.57 -4.96
N ALA A 92 -3.42 27.95 -4.26
CA ALA A 92 -2.49 28.65 -3.39
C ALA A 92 -1.68 29.71 -4.16
N GLN A 93 -1.11 29.34 -5.30
CA GLN A 93 -0.38 30.26 -6.17
C GLN A 93 -1.24 31.45 -6.58
N ARG A 94 -2.48 31.22 -7.00
CA ARG A 94 -3.41 32.28 -7.42
C ARG A 94 -3.70 33.25 -6.28
N ILE A 95 -3.87 32.76 -5.06
CA ILE A 95 -4.08 33.59 -3.87
C ILE A 95 -2.83 34.42 -3.58
N ILE A 96 -1.65 33.80 -3.59
CA ILE A 96 -0.37 34.50 -3.38
C ILE A 96 -0.17 35.59 -4.43
N GLU A 97 -0.32 35.29 -5.70
CA GLU A 97 -0.20 36.28 -6.79
C GLU A 97 -1.19 37.43 -6.64
N SER A 98 -2.43 37.11 -6.28
CA SER A 98 -3.47 38.14 -6.04
C SER A 98 -3.10 39.08 -4.89
N GLN A 99 -2.57 38.53 -3.79
CA GLN A 99 -2.14 39.33 -2.65
C GLN A 99 -0.91 40.20 -2.97
N LEU A 100 0.08 39.66 -3.70
CA LEU A 100 1.25 40.40 -4.16
C LEU A 100 0.83 41.60 -5.05
N ARG A 101 -0.05 41.36 -6.04
CA ARG A 101 -0.58 42.41 -6.92
C ARG A 101 -1.40 43.45 -6.15
N ALA A 102 -2.23 43.03 -5.20
CA ALA A 102 -3.02 43.95 -4.36
C ALA A 102 -2.15 44.89 -3.49
N ARG A 103 -0.92 44.49 -3.18
CA ARG A 103 0.06 45.28 -2.43
C ARG A 103 1.07 46.02 -3.33
N GLY A 104 0.78 46.10 -4.65
CA GLY A 104 1.53 46.88 -5.62
C GLY A 104 2.75 46.20 -6.23
N VAL A 105 2.86 44.88 -6.10
CA VAL A 105 3.92 44.12 -6.80
C VAL A 105 3.48 43.88 -8.24
N HIS A 106 4.32 44.28 -9.20
CA HIS A 106 4.08 44.03 -10.63
C HIS A 106 4.76 42.71 -11.04
N LEU A 107 3.95 41.66 -11.21
CA LEU A 107 4.46 40.38 -11.71
C LEU A 107 4.68 40.46 -13.22
N VAL A 108 5.90 40.13 -13.65
CA VAL A 108 6.36 40.16 -15.05
C VAL A 108 7.03 38.85 -15.44
N ASP A 109 7.26 38.66 -16.72
CA ASP A 109 8.01 37.49 -17.22
C ASP A 109 9.49 37.59 -16.78
N ALA A 110 10.17 36.46 -16.70
CA ALA A 110 11.50 36.31 -16.13
C ALA A 110 12.57 37.21 -16.85
N ASP A 111 12.39 37.48 -18.14
CA ASP A 111 13.27 38.32 -18.95
C ASP A 111 13.18 39.83 -18.62
N ARG A 112 12.15 40.24 -17.88
CA ARG A 112 11.88 41.62 -17.48
C ARG A 112 11.97 41.85 -15.98
N ALA A 113 12.22 40.79 -15.23
CA ALA A 113 12.22 40.84 -13.78
C ALA A 113 13.53 41.42 -13.22
N VAL A 114 13.41 42.23 -12.19
CA VAL A 114 14.53 42.75 -11.38
C VAL A 114 14.72 41.87 -10.15
N GLU A 115 13.66 41.28 -9.66
CA GLU A 115 13.65 40.34 -8.54
C GLU A 115 12.98 39.01 -8.93
N GLU A 116 13.48 37.91 -8.37
CA GLU A 116 12.95 36.58 -8.60
C GLU A 116 12.42 35.99 -7.29
N ILE A 117 11.19 35.50 -7.31
CA ILE A 117 10.58 34.71 -6.21
C ILE A 117 10.41 33.29 -6.67
N ARG A 118 11.07 32.34 -6.00
CA ARG A 118 10.92 30.91 -6.21
C ARG A 118 10.18 30.31 -5.04
N ILE A 119 8.98 29.80 -5.27
CA ILE A 119 8.18 29.14 -4.24
C ILE A 119 8.29 27.64 -4.40
N THR A 120 8.69 26.96 -3.33
CA THR A 120 8.69 25.51 -3.23
C THR A 120 7.66 25.08 -2.21
N PHE A 121 6.63 24.33 -2.65
CA PHE A 121 5.71 23.62 -1.77
C PHE A 121 6.34 22.29 -1.43
N SER A 122 6.76 22.11 -0.18
CA SER A 122 7.34 20.88 0.35
C SER A 122 6.52 20.34 1.52
N GLU A 123 6.86 19.16 2.00
CA GLU A 123 6.19 18.47 3.07
C GLU A 123 7.20 17.76 3.97
N ASN A 124 6.90 17.68 5.26
CA ASN A 124 7.64 16.89 6.23
C ASN A 124 6.68 16.19 7.18
N ALA A 125 7.18 15.41 8.13
CA ALA A 125 6.38 14.66 9.10
C ALA A 125 5.45 15.52 10.00
N ARG A 126 5.57 16.84 9.97
CA ARG A 126 4.75 17.79 10.76
C ARG A 126 3.72 18.56 9.93
N GLY A 127 3.69 18.34 8.60
CA GLY A 127 2.81 19.01 7.67
C GLY A 127 3.55 19.66 6.51
N TYR A 128 2.87 20.57 5.82
CA TYR A 128 3.46 21.27 4.69
C TYR A 128 4.44 22.35 5.16
N LEU A 129 5.53 22.49 4.41
CA LEU A 129 6.49 23.58 4.58
C LEU A 129 6.60 24.34 3.25
N TRP A 130 6.11 25.56 3.24
CA TRP A 130 6.22 26.43 2.09
C TRP A 130 7.47 27.30 2.23
N VAL A 131 8.28 27.30 1.20
CA VAL A 131 9.55 28.02 1.16
C VAL A 131 9.53 28.98 -0.02
N ALA A 132 9.80 30.24 0.22
CA ALA A 132 10.07 31.24 -0.83
C ALA A 132 11.52 31.68 -0.75
N GLU A 133 12.20 31.58 -1.87
CA GLU A 133 13.55 32.14 -2.08
C GLU A 133 13.37 33.41 -2.90
N ILE A 134 13.85 34.55 -2.37
CA ILE A 134 13.68 35.87 -2.96
C ILE A 134 15.07 36.36 -3.36
N GLY A 135 15.29 36.51 -4.67
CA GLY A 135 16.57 36.90 -5.25
C GLY A 135 16.66 38.39 -5.52
N HIS A 136 17.70 39.04 -4.98
CA HIS A 136 18.05 40.44 -5.20
C HIS A 136 19.47 40.51 -5.80
N GLY A 137 19.61 40.46 -7.12
CA GLY A 137 20.91 40.36 -7.74
C GLY A 137 21.65 39.11 -7.32
N ASP A 138 22.80 39.28 -6.63
CA ASP A 138 23.62 38.15 -6.16
C ASP A 138 23.23 37.63 -4.76
N SER A 139 22.24 38.23 -4.09
CA SER A 139 21.80 37.83 -2.75
C SER A 139 20.45 37.13 -2.79
N TRP A 140 20.27 36.16 -1.87
CA TRP A 140 19.00 35.42 -1.71
C TRP A 140 18.55 35.49 -0.26
N GLU A 141 17.29 35.81 -0.08
CA GLU A 141 16.60 35.71 1.21
C GLU A 141 15.62 34.55 1.19
N VAL A 142 15.46 33.87 2.32
CA VAL A 142 14.58 32.70 2.42
C VAL A 142 13.50 32.93 3.46
N VAL A 143 12.27 32.79 3.03
CA VAL A 143 11.07 32.87 3.86
C VAL A 143 10.43 31.50 3.96
N MET A 144 10.09 31.07 5.18
CA MET A 144 9.44 29.78 5.42
C MET A 144 8.13 29.97 6.17
N LEU A 145 7.12 29.19 5.76
CA LEU A 145 5.84 29.07 6.48
C LEU A 145 5.53 27.60 6.67
N PRO A 146 5.53 27.10 7.93
CA PRO A 146 4.91 25.83 8.25
C PRO A 146 3.39 25.97 8.10
N VAL A 147 2.80 25.18 7.21
CA VAL A 147 1.35 25.12 7.02
C VAL A 147 0.90 23.80 7.62
N ALA A 148 0.10 23.86 8.68
CA ALA A 148 -0.55 22.67 9.17
C ALA A 148 -1.33 22.07 8.00
N GLY A 149 -1.02 20.85 7.60
CA GLY A 149 -1.84 20.13 6.67
C GLY A 149 -3.27 20.24 7.17
N ALA A 150 -4.22 20.48 6.28
CA ALA A 150 -5.60 20.31 6.64
C ALA A 150 -5.75 18.84 7.03
N THR A 151 -5.45 18.56 8.29
CA THR A 151 -5.97 17.38 8.91
C THR A 151 -7.46 17.53 8.72
N SER A 152 -8.02 16.81 7.77
CA SER A 152 -9.42 16.51 7.82
C SER A 152 -9.62 15.88 9.19
N VAL A 153 -10.03 16.67 10.15
CA VAL A 153 -10.66 16.19 11.38
C VAL A 153 -12.05 15.72 10.93
N GLN A 154 -12.10 14.77 10.03
CA GLN A 154 -13.04 13.69 10.19
C GLN A 154 -12.60 13.06 11.51
N ALA A 155 -13.53 12.99 12.46
CA ALA A 155 -13.41 12.11 13.60
C ALA A 155 -13.22 10.69 13.01
N SER A 156 -11.99 10.39 12.60
CA SER A 156 -11.57 9.08 12.19
C SER A 156 -11.72 8.27 13.45
N SER A 157 -12.63 7.32 13.44
CA SER A 157 -12.62 6.22 14.40
C SER A 157 -11.13 5.84 14.48
N GLN A 158 -10.52 6.14 15.65
CA GLN A 158 -9.07 5.99 15.78
C GLN A 158 -8.76 4.53 15.51
N LEU A 159 -8.10 4.27 14.39
CA LEU A 159 -7.62 2.94 14.07
C LEU A 159 -6.51 2.59 15.06
N VAL A 160 -6.61 1.41 15.62
CA VAL A 160 -5.60 0.90 16.54
C VAL A 160 -5.03 -0.38 15.96
N LEU A 161 -3.76 -0.33 15.56
CA LEU A 161 -3.01 -1.54 15.23
C LEU A 161 -2.81 -2.37 16.49
N ARG A 162 -3.11 -3.66 16.39
CA ARG A 162 -2.92 -4.64 17.47
C ARG A 162 -1.99 -5.72 17.01
N ARG A 163 -1.10 -6.17 17.90
CA ARG A 163 -0.29 -7.35 17.71
C ARG A 163 -0.58 -8.39 18.77
N VAL A 164 -0.59 -9.65 18.34
CA VAL A 164 -0.67 -10.81 19.21
C VAL A 164 0.59 -11.65 18.97
N PRO A 165 1.42 -11.92 19.99
CA PRO A 165 2.60 -12.73 19.81
C PRO A 165 2.20 -14.17 19.44
N LEU A 166 2.88 -14.72 18.44
CA LEU A 166 2.70 -16.09 17.98
C LEU A 166 3.83 -16.98 18.50
N ILE A 167 5.04 -16.73 18.03
CA ILE A 167 6.22 -17.51 18.38
C ILE A 167 7.44 -16.61 18.55
N SER A 168 8.44 -17.12 19.28
CA SER A 168 9.77 -16.50 19.40
C SER A 168 10.82 -17.60 19.33
N GLN A 169 11.88 -17.40 18.53
CA GLN A 169 12.98 -18.33 18.36
C GLN A 169 14.29 -17.60 18.02
N PRO A 170 15.47 -18.19 18.29
CA PRO A 170 16.75 -17.56 17.96
C PRO A 170 17.09 -17.59 16.46
N GLU A 171 16.56 -18.56 15.71
CA GLU A 171 16.77 -18.64 14.27
C GLU A 171 15.87 -17.67 13.50
N PRO A 172 16.33 -17.13 12.36
CA PRO A 172 15.52 -16.27 11.53
C PRO A 172 14.17 -16.91 11.14
N ILE A 173 13.10 -16.17 11.33
CA ILE A 173 11.76 -16.48 10.82
C ILE A 173 11.60 -15.70 9.54
N LEU A 174 11.46 -16.39 8.41
CA LEU A 174 11.34 -15.75 7.10
C LEU A 174 9.88 -15.47 6.72
N ASP A 175 8.99 -16.39 7.10
CA ASP A 175 7.54 -16.26 6.95
C ASP A 175 6.80 -17.31 7.80
N ILE A 176 5.53 -17.05 8.05
CA ILE A 176 4.63 -17.96 8.77
C ILE A 176 3.25 -17.94 8.09
N ASP A 177 2.65 -19.10 7.91
CA ASP A 177 1.26 -19.23 7.51
C ASP A 177 0.54 -20.34 8.27
N GLY A 178 -0.76 -20.19 8.41
CA GLY A 178 -1.63 -21.14 9.11
C GLY A 178 -2.50 -20.51 10.20
N ASP A 179 -3.21 -21.35 10.92
CA ASP A 179 -4.14 -20.97 11.97
C ASP A 179 -4.14 -22.00 13.13
N GLU A 180 -5.01 -21.80 14.13
CA GLU A 180 -5.11 -22.70 15.26
C GLU A 180 -5.57 -24.14 14.88
N ARG A 181 -6.22 -24.31 13.73
CA ARG A 181 -6.73 -25.60 13.26
C ARG A 181 -5.70 -26.36 12.44
N SER A 182 -5.03 -25.67 11.54
CA SER A 182 -4.01 -26.22 10.65
C SER A 182 -2.63 -26.33 11.30
N GLY A 183 -2.41 -25.61 12.39
CA GLY A 183 -1.09 -25.31 12.94
C GLY A 183 -0.45 -24.13 12.24
N LEU A 184 0.67 -23.63 12.79
CA LEU A 184 1.50 -22.60 12.14
C LEU A 184 2.69 -23.26 11.46
N LEU A 185 2.81 -23.13 10.15
CA LEU A 185 3.98 -23.55 9.39
C LEU A 185 4.97 -22.39 9.30
N VAL A 186 6.10 -22.56 9.94
CA VAL A 186 7.17 -21.56 10.07
C VAL A 186 8.28 -21.89 9.09
N LEU A 187 8.63 -20.94 8.24
CA LEU A 187 9.76 -21.04 7.32
C LEU A 187 10.99 -20.39 7.93
N SER A 188 12.07 -21.18 8.08
CA SER A 188 13.41 -20.71 8.38
C SER A 188 14.36 -20.98 7.21
N ALA A 189 15.60 -20.56 7.30
CA ALA A 189 16.57 -20.71 6.20
C ALA A 189 16.82 -22.17 5.79
N ASP A 190 16.87 -23.07 6.78
CA ASP A 190 17.28 -24.47 6.62
C ASP A 190 16.19 -25.49 6.94
N ARG A 191 15.00 -25.04 7.38
CA ARG A 191 13.91 -25.93 7.79
C ARG A 191 12.53 -25.28 7.74
N LEU A 192 11.53 -26.14 7.67
CA LEU A 192 10.15 -25.85 7.98
C LEU A 192 9.80 -26.49 9.32
N THR A 193 9.09 -25.75 10.18
CA THR A 193 8.62 -26.24 11.49
C THR A 193 7.12 -26.03 11.60
N LEU A 194 6.40 -27.12 11.89
CA LEU A 194 4.97 -27.03 12.16
C LEU A 194 4.75 -26.91 13.67
N TYR A 195 4.24 -25.77 14.09
CA TYR A 195 3.83 -25.52 15.47
C TYR A 195 2.37 -25.93 15.67
N ALA A 196 2.06 -26.48 16.84
CA ALA A 196 0.73 -26.82 17.26
C ALA A 196 0.30 -26.02 18.49
N MET A 197 -0.97 -25.65 18.58
CA MET A 197 -1.52 -24.98 19.76
C MET A 197 -1.70 -26.00 20.87
N GLN A 198 -1.01 -25.79 22.00
CA GLN A 198 -1.10 -26.63 23.21
C GLN A 198 -1.25 -25.72 24.43
N ASN A 199 -2.32 -25.92 25.20
CA ASN A 199 -2.61 -25.13 26.39
C ASN A 199 -2.55 -23.59 26.17
N GLY A 200 -3.04 -23.12 25.03
CA GLY A 200 -3.04 -21.69 24.68
C GLY A 200 -1.67 -21.13 24.24
N ARG A 201 -0.70 -21.98 23.93
CA ARG A 201 0.62 -21.60 23.46
C ARG A 201 1.01 -22.39 22.21
N TRP A 202 1.73 -21.75 21.32
CA TRP A 202 2.31 -22.40 20.17
C TRP A 202 3.58 -23.17 20.58
N MET A 203 3.57 -24.46 20.36
CA MET A 203 4.67 -25.36 20.69
C MET A 203 5.27 -25.94 19.40
N PRO A 204 6.60 -25.96 19.27
CA PRO A 204 7.24 -26.57 18.11
C PRO A 204 6.94 -28.06 18.07
N GLY A 205 6.60 -28.55 16.92
CA GLY A 205 6.28 -29.96 16.67
C GLY A 205 7.19 -30.57 15.62
N ARG A 206 6.60 -30.96 14.48
CA ARG A 206 7.32 -31.64 13.39
C ARG A 206 8.18 -30.66 12.61
N THR A 207 9.34 -31.12 12.15
CA THR A 207 10.26 -30.37 11.32
C THR A 207 10.57 -31.13 10.02
N ALA A 208 10.84 -30.39 8.94
CA ALA A 208 11.37 -30.90 7.70
C ALA A 208 12.56 -30.04 7.25
N ALA A 209 13.69 -30.65 6.94
CA ALA A 209 14.88 -29.93 6.50
C ALA A 209 14.70 -29.42 5.06
N ILE A 210 15.21 -28.23 4.79
CA ILE A 210 15.32 -27.66 3.45
C ILE A 210 16.74 -27.90 2.96
N MET A 211 16.87 -28.80 1.99
CA MET A 211 18.17 -29.13 1.40
C MET A 211 18.44 -28.21 0.21
N HIS A 212 19.56 -27.48 0.27
CA HIS A 212 20.00 -26.60 -0.81
C HIS A 212 21.53 -26.57 -0.94
N GLN A 213 22.01 -26.24 -2.12
CA GLN A 213 23.46 -26.13 -2.39
C GLN A 213 23.91 -24.68 -2.58
N ARG A 214 22.98 -23.77 -2.87
CA ARG A 214 23.29 -22.35 -3.09
C ARG A 214 23.47 -21.62 -1.75
N PRO A 215 24.49 -20.75 -1.62
CA PRO A 215 24.60 -19.87 -0.44
C PRO A 215 23.47 -18.83 -0.48
N PHE A 216 22.88 -18.58 0.68
CA PHE A 216 21.87 -17.56 0.83
C PHE A 216 22.47 -16.16 1.04
N PRO A 217 21.77 -15.08 0.63
CA PRO A 217 22.14 -13.72 1.00
C PRO A 217 21.99 -13.50 2.52
N ARG A 218 22.63 -12.44 3.04
CA ARG A 218 22.65 -12.16 4.48
C ARG A 218 21.24 -11.89 5.04
N ASP A 219 20.48 -11.05 4.37
CA ASP A 219 19.14 -10.63 4.83
C ASP A 219 18.07 -11.41 4.08
N LEU A 220 18.06 -12.73 4.34
CA LEU A 220 17.26 -13.70 3.62
C LEU A 220 15.76 -13.40 3.72
N ARG A 221 15.08 -13.35 2.60
CA ARG A 221 13.62 -13.31 2.50
C ARG A 221 13.08 -14.68 2.13
N GLY A 222 11.88 -14.96 2.58
CA GLY A 222 11.16 -16.19 2.24
C GLY A 222 9.66 -15.94 2.17
N ARG A 223 8.94 -16.87 1.56
CA ARG A 223 7.48 -16.89 1.52
C ARG A 223 6.98 -18.31 1.70
N VAL A 224 6.05 -18.53 2.62
CA VAL A 224 5.34 -19.80 2.76
C VAL A 224 3.85 -19.57 2.60
N VAL A 225 3.17 -20.51 1.94
CA VAL A 225 1.73 -20.51 1.74
C VAL A 225 1.19 -21.88 2.07
N LEU A 226 0.34 -21.96 3.08
CA LEU A 226 -0.30 -23.17 3.55
C LEU A 226 -1.74 -23.24 3.03
N SER A 227 -2.06 -24.26 2.25
CA SER A 227 -3.39 -24.50 1.75
C SER A 227 -4.27 -25.19 2.81
N ARG A 228 -5.59 -25.07 2.67
CA ARG A 228 -6.58 -25.68 3.60
C ARG A 228 -6.52 -27.21 3.67
N ASP A 229 -6.04 -27.86 2.63
CA ASP A 229 -5.85 -29.33 2.57
C ASP A 229 -4.56 -29.79 3.25
N GLY A 230 -3.77 -28.87 3.81
CA GLY A 230 -2.48 -29.12 4.44
C GLY A 230 -1.31 -29.21 3.48
N SER A 231 -1.51 -29.04 2.18
CA SER A 231 -0.41 -28.84 1.23
C SER A 231 0.19 -27.46 1.40
N TYR A 232 1.47 -27.28 1.07
CA TYR A 232 2.14 -25.99 1.14
C TYR A 232 3.14 -25.78 0.01
N ILE A 233 3.44 -24.52 -0.24
CA ILE A 233 4.52 -24.07 -1.10
C ILE A 233 5.37 -23.07 -0.30
N ALA A 234 6.71 -23.25 -0.33
CA ALA A 234 7.63 -22.33 0.30
C ALA A 234 8.69 -21.88 -0.70
N HIS A 235 8.89 -20.58 -0.82
CA HIS A 235 9.87 -19.94 -1.68
C HIS A 235 11.01 -19.39 -0.85
N LEU A 236 12.23 -19.69 -1.26
CA LEU A 236 13.47 -19.07 -0.83
C LEU A 236 14.24 -18.61 -2.08
N PRO A 237 15.25 -17.74 -1.96
CA PRO A 237 16.02 -17.28 -3.11
C PRO A 237 16.59 -18.43 -3.94
N GLY A 238 16.04 -18.63 -5.15
CA GLY A 238 16.43 -19.69 -6.09
C GLY A 238 15.98 -21.11 -5.71
N ILE A 239 15.04 -21.25 -4.76
CA ILE A 239 14.54 -22.56 -4.30
C ILE A 239 13.03 -22.52 -4.11
N LEU A 240 12.36 -23.55 -4.56
CA LEU A 240 10.96 -23.83 -4.30
C LEU A 240 10.85 -25.16 -3.56
N CYS A 241 10.23 -25.13 -2.39
CA CYS A 241 9.86 -26.32 -1.64
C CYS A 241 8.35 -26.52 -1.68
N SER A 242 7.92 -27.75 -1.86
CA SER A 242 6.53 -28.17 -1.75
C SER A 242 6.41 -29.40 -0.85
N GLY A 243 5.25 -29.57 -0.24
CA GLY A 243 5.00 -30.71 0.61
C GLY A 243 3.63 -30.66 1.29
N ALA A 244 3.48 -31.46 2.31
CA ALA A 244 2.28 -31.55 3.11
C ALA A 244 2.58 -31.52 4.61
N THR A 245 1.66 -31.00 5.41
CA THR A 245 1.77 -30.98 6.87
C THR A 245 1.27 -32.26 7.49
N GLN A 246 0.50 -33.10 6.77
CA GLN A 246 -0.10 -34.36 7.24
C GLN A 246 0.06 -35.48 6.19
N PRO A 247 0.19 -36.75 6.60
CA PRO A 247 0.28 -37.24 7.98
C PRO A 247 1.64 -36.92 8.65
N GLN A 248 2.65 -36.58 7.83
CA GLN A 248 3.98 -36.17 8.24
C GLN A 248 4.32 -34.85 7.54
N LEU A 249 5.12 -33.99 8.20
CA LEU A 249 5.66 -32.83 7.52
C LEU A 249 6.74 -33.29 6.54
N THR A 250 6.53 -33.03 5.25
CA THR A 250 7.46 -33.41 4.18
C THR A 250 7.91 -32.15 3.43
N ALA A 251 9.13 -32.10 2.93
CA ALA A 251 9.64 -31.02 2.09
C ALA A 251 10.38 -31.60 0.89
N ASN A 252 9.88 -31.31 -0.30
CA ASN A 252 10.55 -31.58 -1.58
C ASN A 252 11.00 -30.25 -2.16
N CYS A 253 12.31 -30.02 -2.14
CA CYS A 253 12.88 -28.76 -2.58
C CYS A 253 13.62 -28.94 -3.90
N GLN A 254 13.48 -27.97 -4.80
CA GLN A 254 14.16 -27.91 -6.09
C GLN A 254 14.69 -26.51 -6.36
N GLU A 255 15.82 -26.42 -7.04
CA GLU A 255 16.34 -25.14 -7.52
C GLU A 255 15.49 -24.66 -8.69
N THR A 256 14.98 -23.43 -8.61
CA THR A 256 14.15 -22.80 -9.63
C THR A 256 14.18 -21.27 -9.49
N ASP A 257 13.92 -20.59 -10.59
CA ASP A 257 13.67 -19.15 -10.64
C ASP A 257 12.17 -18.84 -10.87
N ASP A 258 11.28 -19.76 -10.51
CA ASP A 258 9.83 -19.57 -10.62
C ASP A 258 9.36 -18.35 -9.84
N PRO A 259 8.36 -17.63 -10.35
CA PRO A 259 7.88 -16.41 -9.71
C PRO A 259 7.19 -16.69 -8.36
N TRP A 260 7.46 -15.85 -7.36
CA TRP A 260 6.85 -15.95 -6.03
C TRP A 260 5.48 -15.29 -5.99
N PRO A 261 4.50 -15.85 -5.25
CA PRO A 261 3.20 -15.23 -5.09
C PRO A 261 3.32 -13.94 -4.26
N LEU A 262 2.86 -12.83 -4.84
CA LEU A 262 2.78 -11.52 -4.20
C LEU A 262 1.37 -11.26 -3.65
N SER A 263 0.36 -11.73 -4.34
CA SER A 263 -1.05 -11.64 -3.95
C SER A 263 -1.84 -12.80 -4.53
N PHE A 264 -2.93 -13.18 -3.87
CA PHE A 264 -3.85 -14.25 -4.29
C PHE A 264 -5.18 -13.71 -4.82
N ASP A 265 -5.59 -12.52 -4.38
CA ASP A 265 -6.83 -11.87 -4.82
C ASP A 265 -6.65 -10.34 -4.89
N PRO A 266 -6.49 -9.79 -6.10
CA PRO A 266 -6.25 -10.46 -7.39
C PRO A 266 -4.88 -11.17 -7.42
N PRO A 267 -4.73 -12.25 -8.22
CA PRO A 267 -3.50 -13.02 -8.26
C PRO A 267 -2.38 -12.24 -8.96
N MET A 268 -1.21 -12.24 -8.36
CA MET A 268 0.02 -11.69 -8.95
C MET A 268 1.23 -12.42 -8.37
N SER A 269 2.21 -12.67 -9.23
CA SER A 269 3.52 -13.21 -8.84
C SER A 269 4.65 -12.37 -9.42
N GLY A 270 5.81 -12.37 -8.78
CA GLY A 270 6.99 -11.62 -9.21
C GLY A 270 8.23 -12.50 -9.26
N PHE A 271 9.14 -12.20 -10.21
CA PHE A 271 10.42 -12.89 -10.32
C PHE A 271 11.42 -12.33 -9.29
N PHE A 272 11.89 -13.21 -8.41
CA PHE A 272 12.81 -12.86 -7.34
C PHE A 272 14.27 -13.07 -7.79
N ASN A 273 15.12 -12.07 -7.55
CA ASN A 273 16.55 -12.18 -7.81
C ASN A 273 17.28 -12.74 -6.59
N ALA A 274 17.63 -14.01 -6.63
CA ALA A 274 18.26 -14.72 -5.52
C ALA A 274 19.60 -14.10 -5.06
N ALA A 275 20.38 -13.54 -5.98
CA ALA A 275 21.66 -12.92 -5.65
C ALA A 275 21.54 -11.53 -5.02
N ARG A 276 20.42 -10.82 -5.29
CA ARG A 276 20.18 -9.44 -4.89
C ARG A 276 19.15 -9.29 -3.80
N ASN A 277 18.42 -10.37 -3.48
CA ASN A 277 17.40 -10.44 -2.42
C ASN A 277 16.24 -9.45 -2.59
N TYR A 278 15.79 -9.25 -3.82
CA TYR A 278 14.64 -8.43 -4.16
C TYR A 278 13.94 -8.91 -5.44
N PHE A 279 12.71 -8.46 -5.70
CA PHE A 279 11.98 -8.72 -6.94
C PHE A 279 12.48 -7.84 -8.08
N THR A 280 12.64 -8.41 -9.26
CA THR A 280 13.26 -7.75 -10.42
C THR A 280 12.41 -6.66 -11.06
N GLY A 281 11.12 -6.59 -10.74
CA GLY A 281 10.12 -5.76 -11.41
C GLY A 281 9.36 -6.49 -12.53
N ALA A 282 9.78 -7.71 -12.92
CA ALA A 282 9.02 -8.56 -13.83
C ALA A 282 7.90 -9.29 -13.06
N LEU A 283 6.68 -9.29 -13.61
CA LEU A 283 5.46 -9.79 -12.97
C LEU A 283 4.69 -10.77 -13.82
N VAL A 284 3.87 -11.61 -13.17
CA VAL A 284 2.91 -12.52 -13.82
C VAL A 284 1.54 -12.33 -13.12
N PRO A 285 0.48 -11.89 -13.84
CA PRO A 285 0.50 -11.42 -15.23
C PRO A 285 1.36 -10.16 -15.42
N ALA A 286 1.91 -10.02 -16.61
CA ALA A 286 2.72 -8.85 -16.94
C ALA A 286 1.91 -7.55 -16.81
N GLN A 287 2.53 -6.52 -16.24
CA GLN A 287 1.95 -5.18 -16.14
C GLN A 287 2.49 -4.28 -17.24
N GLU A 288 1.68 -3.34 -17.72
CA GLU A 288 2.13 -2.35 -18.72
C GLU A 288 3.18 -1.40 -18.14
N ALA A 289 3.08 -1.07 -16.84
CA ALA A 289 4.04 -0.24 -16.16
C ALA A 289 5.38 -0.96 -15.98
N LYS A 290 6.44 -0.38 -16.49
CA LYS A 290 7.81 -0.87 -16.23
C LYS A 290 8.20 -0.53 -14.80
N LEU A 291 8.26 -1.53 -13.94
CA LEU A 291 8.61 -1.38 -12.55
C LEU A 291 10.13 -1.51 -12.33
N PRO A 292 10.72 -0.65 -11.49
CA PRO A 292 12.05 -0.91 -10.96
C PRO A 292 12.01 -2.08 -9.96
N PRO A 293 13.16 -2.59 -9.52
CA PRO A 293 13.23 -3.57 -8.46
C PRO A 293 12.53 -3.14 -7.18
N PHE A 294 11.89 -4.09 -6.47
CA PHE A 294 11.14 -3.84 -5.26
C PHE A 294 11.29 -4.98 -4.23
N TYR A 295 11.00 -4.70 -2.96
CA TYR A 295 11.09 -5.68 -1.87
C TYR A 295 9.77 -6.42 -1.63
N THR A 296 8.65 -5.71 -1.62
CA THR A 296 7.31 -6.29 -1.42
C THR A 296 6.28 -5.61 -2.30
N ALA A 297 5.15 -6.28 -2.50
CA ALA A 297 4.00 -5.72 -3.17
C ALA A 297 2.70 -6.14 -2.49
N ALA A 298 1.68 -5.29 -2.57
CA ALA A 298 0.34 -5.60 -2.09
C ALA A 298 -0.74 -5.00 -3.00
N ALA A 299 -1.91 -5.62 -3.03
CA ALA A 299 -3.06 -5.18 -3.80
C ALA A 299 -4.05 -4.44 -2.90
N LEU A 300 -4.25 -3.15 -3.12
CA LEU A 300 -5.31 -2.36 -2.51
C LEU A 300 -6.57 -2.43 -3.39
N VAL A 301 -7.52 -3.24 -2.98
CA VAL A 301 -8.79 -3.41 -3.69
C VAL A 301 -9.81 -2.40 -3.15
N GLN A 302 -10.26 -1.49 -4.00
CA GLN A 302 -11.25 -0.46 -3.69
C GLN A 302 -12.40 -0.50 -4.71
N PRO A 303 -13.56 0.12 -4.43
CA PRO A 303 -14.67 0.17 -5.40
C PRO A 303 -14.29 0.77 -6.76
N ALA A 304 -13.31 1.65 -6.80
CA ALA A 304 -12.80 2.27 -8.03
C ALA A 304 -11.87 1.35 -8.84
N GLY A 305 -11.45 0.22 -8.29
CA GLY A 305 -10.54 -0.73 -8.90
C GLY A 305 -9.39 -1.17 -7.98
N VAL A 306 -8.40 -1.81 -8.58
CA VAL A 306 -7.21 -2.30 -7.88
C VAL A 306 -6.06 -1.32 -8.07
N THR A 307 -5.44 -0.91 -6.97
CA THR A 307 -4.17 -0.20 -6.97
C THR A 307 -3.10 -1.12 -6.37
N TRP A 308 -2.08 -1.40 -7.13
CA TRP A 308 -0.92 -2.14 -6.67
C TRP A 308 0.09 -1.21 -6.01
N LEU A 309 0.63 -1.61 -4.87
CA LEU A 309 1.69 -0.92 -4.17
C LEU A 309 2.97 -1.76 -4.27
N PHE A 310 4.07 -1.14 -4.66
CA PHE A 310 5.38 -1.79 -4.78
C PHE A 310 6.41 -0.98 -3.97
N SER A 311 6.93 -1.57 -2.87
CA SER A 311 7.99 -0.94 -2.07
C SER A 311 9.33 -1.08 -2.79
N GLY A 312 9.76 -0.01 -3.46
CA GLY A 312 10.97 0.01 -4.28
C GLY A 312 12.26 -0.09 -3.47
N VAL A 313 13.29 -0.69 -4.04
CA VAL A 313 14.63 -0.74 -3.42
C VAL A 313 15.28 0.64 -3.28
N ASP A 314 14.75 1.64 -3.97
CA ASP A 314 15.16 3.05 -3.90
C ASP A 314 14.44 3.84 -2.79
N GLY A 315 13.68 3.16 -1.91
CA GLY A 315 12.93 3.78 -0.82
C GLY A 315 11.65 4.50 -1.25
N VAL A 316 11.18 4.28 -2.49
CA VAL A 316 9.95 4.88 -3.00
C VAL A 316 8.91 3.80 -3.28
N THR A 317 7.78 3.85 -2.56
CA THR A 317 6.63 3.00 -2.86
C THR A 317 5.86 3.55 -4.06
N ARG A 318 5.69 2.72 -5.09
CA ARG A 318 4.98 3.06 -6.32
C ARG A 318 3.56 2.54 -6.30
N LEU A 319 2.63 3.38 -6.75
CA LEU A 319 1.21 3.06 -6.88
C LEU A 319 0.91 2.84 -8.36
N VAL A 320 0.44 1.64 -8.70
CA VAL A 320 0.15 1.25 -10.08
C VAL A 320 -1.30 0.84 -10.20
N GLY A 321 -2.05 1.58 -10.99
CA GLY A 321 -3.43 1.28 -11.35
C GLY A 321 -3.55 0.60 -12.71
N SER A 322 -4.78 0.42 -13.21
CA SER A 322 -5.06 -0.19 -14.50
C SER A 322 -4.44 0.54 -15.72
N MET A 323 -4.18 1.83 -15.59
CA MET A 323 -3.57 2.66 -16.64
C MET A 323 -2.08 2.94 -16.41
N GLY A 324 -1.41 2.19 -15.53
CA GLY A 324 0.00 2.35 -15.22
C GLY A 324 0.26 3.08 -13.89
N LEU A 325 1.40 3.78 -13.79
CA LEU A 325 1.82 4.49 -12.59
C LEU A 325 0.86 5.65 -12.26
N VAL A 326 0.20 5.59 -11.11
CA VAL A 326 -0.77 6.60 -10.65
C VAL A 326 -0.23 7.49 -9.52
N GLY A 327 0.87 7.10 -8.88
CA GLY A 327 1.50 7.89 -7.82
C GLY A 327 2.71 7.22 -7.21
N SER A 328 3.34 7.93 -6.25
CA SER A 328 4.46 7.41 -5.47
C SER A 328 4.45 8.00 -4.06
N ILE A 329 4.92 7.22 -3.09
CA ILE A 329 5.01 7.61 -1.68
C ILE A 329 6.47 7.38 -1.25
N PRO A 330 7.18 8.41 -0.84
CA PRO A 330 8.54 8.27 -0.30
C PRO A 330 8.52 7.87 1.18
N ASN A 331 9.63 7.36 1.66
CA ASN A 331 9.92 7.13 3.08
C ASN A 331 9.05 6.08 3.78
N TRP A 332 8.43 5.17 3.05
CA TRP A 332 7.96 3.91 3.60
C TRP A 332 9.11 2.90 3.63
N GLY A 333 9.06 1.96 4.58
CA GLY A 333 10.05 0.90 4.68
C GLY A 333 9.95 -0.15 3.56
N SER A 334 10.71 -1.22 3.71
CA SER A 334 10.80 -2.29 2.72
C SER A 334 9.56 -3.19 2.67
N ASP A 335 8.77 -3.20 3.74
CA ASP A 335 7.70 -4.19 3.93
C ASP A 335 6.35 -3.50 4.04
N LEU A 336 5.40 -3.95 3.26
CA LEU A 336 4.02 -3.46 3.25
C LEU A 336 3.03 -4.59 2.97
N THR A 337 1.81 -4.42 3.45
CA THR A 337 0.68 -5.32 3.22
C THR A 337 -0.63 -4.54 3.20
N VAL A 338 -1.72 -5.21 2.83
CA VAL A 338 -3.07 -4.65 2.84
C VAL A 338 -3.97 -5.50 3.70
N LEU A 339 -4.55 -4.89 4.73
CA LEU A 339 -5.38 -5.52 5.72
C LEU A 339 -6.83 -5.02 5.63
N ARG A 340 -7.79 -5.96 5.66
CA ARG A 340 -9.22 -5.62 5.72
C ARG A 340 -9.66 -5.47 7.17
N SER A 341 -10.46 -4.44 7.45
CA SER A 341 -11.02 -4.22 8.77
C SER A 341 -12.47 -3.70 8.67
N ASN A 342 -13.15 -3.63 9.80
CA ASN A 342 -14.47 -2.98 9.88
C ASN A 342 -14.36 -1.48 10.20
N CYS A 343 -13.15 -0.91 10.09
CA CYS A 343 -12.85 0.46 10.47
C CYS A 343 -12.61 1.33 9.23
N GLY A 344 -12.86 2.64 9.34
CA GLY A 344 -12.58 3.61 8.32
C GLY A 344 -13.09 3.23 6.93
N SER A 345 -12.21 3.18 5.94
CA SER A 345 -12.52 2.77 4.56
C SER A 345 -12.75 1.26 4.39
N GLY A 346 -12.56 0.45 5.44
CA GLY A 346 -12.68 -1.01 5.39
C GLY A 346 -11.42 -1.73 4.88
N THR A 347 -10.45 -1.01 4.35
CA THR A 347 -9.18 -1.56 3.86
C THR A 347 -8.07 -0.57 4.12
N GLN A 348 -7.03 -1.00 4.83
CA GLN A 348 -5.88 -0.17 5.17
C GLN A 348 -4.59 -0.78 4.64
N VAL A 349 -3.65 0.06 4.25
CA VAL A 349 -2.28 -0.35 3.96
C VAL A 349 -1.49 -0.26 5.26
N ILE A 350 -0.76 -1.32 5.57
CA ILE A 350 0.19 -1.36 6.68
C ILE A 350 1.58 -1.34 6.08
N ALA A 351 2.44 -0.44 6.53
CA ALA A 351 3.81 -0.35 6.06
C ALA A 351 4.79 -0.21 7.23
N SER A 352 5.98 -0.80 7.08
CA SER A 352 7.10 -0.56 7.97
C SER A 352 7.64 0.86 7.73
N ARG A 353 8.35 1.42 8.70
CA ARG A 353 9.04 2.71 8.55
C ARG A 353 10.37 2.52 7.82
N ALA A 354 10.83 3.59 7.18
CA ALA A 354 12.15 3.60 6.56
C ALA A 354 13.23 3.68 7.67
N THR A 355 13.64 2.54 8.19
CA THR A 355 14.74 2.41 9.16
C THR A 355 15.84 1.53 8.58
N ASP A 356 17.02 1.62 9.14
CA ASP A 356 18.05 0.61 8.92
C ASP A 356 17.80 -0.62 9.80
N PHE A 357 18.39 -1.76 9.46
CA PHE A 357 18.21 -3.01 10.20
C PHE A 357 18.92 -3.04 11.58
N SER A 358 19.50 -1.92 12.00
CA SER A 358 20.18 -1.76 13.29
C SER A 358 19.37 -0.96 14.31
N ALA A 359 18.16 -0.50 13.95
CA ALA A 359 17.30 0.31 14.78
C ALA A 359 15.92 -0.34 15.01
N PRO A 360 15.21 0.02 16.11
CA PRO A 360 13.81 -0.31 16.29
C PRO A 360 12.96 0.21 15.14
N ASP A 361 11.92 -0.53 14.76
CA ASP A 361 11.01 -0.18 13.68
C ASP A 361 9.56 -0.07 14.18
N ALA A 362 8.67 0.37 13.32
CA ALA A 362 7.24 0.46 13.60
C ALA A 362 6.41 0.13 12.38
N LEU A 363 5.22 -0.39 12.60
CA LEU A 363 4.18 -0.49 11.58
C LEU A 363 3.22 0.68 11.69
N GLN A 364 2.95 1.33 10.56
CA GLN A 364 1.98 2.41 10.44
C GLN A 364 0.83 1.97 9.54
N ALA A 365 -0.40 2.20 9.98
CA ALA A 365 -1.58 2.03 9.13
C ALA A 365 -1.84 3.30 8.33
N TYR A 366 -2.27 3.11 7.09
CA TYR A 366 -2.65 4.19 6.17
C TYR A 366 -4.02 3.92 5.55
N GLU A 367 -4.83 4.96 5.48
CA GLU A 367 -6.03 4.99 4.67
C GLU A 367 -5.76 5.66 3.33
N PHE A 368 -6.42 5.16 2.30
CA PHE A 368 -6.31 5.72 0.95
C PHE A 368 -7.62 6.37 0.53
N ALA A 369 -7.55 7.65 0.23
CA ALA A 369 -8.63 8.40 -0.36
C ALA A 369 -8.11 9.17 -1.60
N ASN A 370 -8.78 9.01 -2.73
CA ASN A 370 -8.42 9.70 -3.99
C ASN A 370 -6.96 9.48 -4.44
N GLY A 371 -6.40 8.30 -4.18
CA GLY A 371 -5.02 7.97 -4.54
C GLY A 371 -3.96 8.54 -3.57
N GLN A 372 -4.37 9.16 -2.47
CA GLN A 372 -3.48 9.68 -1.44
C GLN A 372 -3.56 8.83 -0.19
N ALA A 373 -2.40 8.56 0.42
CA ALA A 373 -2.27 7.88 1.68
C ALA A 373 -2.31 8.90 2.83
N SER A 374 -3.07 8.60 3.87
CA SER A 374 -3.09 9.36 5.13
C SER A 374 -2.85 8.41 6.30
N GLU A 375 -2.00 8.82 7.25
CA GLU A 375 -1.76 8.04 8.46
C GLU A 375 -3.06 7.84 9.24
N ALA A 376 -3.29 6.60 9.69
CA ALA A 376 -4.48 6.19 10.41
C ALA A 376 -4.10 5.56 11.76
N GLY A 377 -4.32 6.30 12.83
CA GLY A 377 -3.97 5.90 14.20
C GLY A 377 -2.47 6.03 14.52
N ALA A 378 -2.12 5.61 15.73
CA ALA A 378 -0.73 5.63 16.20
C ALA A 378 0.06 4.44 15.60
N PRO A 379 1.38 4.61 15.36
CA PRO A 379 2.23 3.52 14.94
C PRO A 379 2.34 2.44 16.02
N LEU A 380 2.54 1.21 15.57
CA LEU A 380 2.80 0.06 16.43
C LEU A 380 4.32 -0.18 16.47
N GLU A 381 4.94 0.13 17.60
CA GLU A 381 6.40 0.07 17.79
C GLU A 381 6.88 -1.37 18.03
N PHE A 382 8.10 -1.71 17.52
CA PHE A 382 8.79 -2.97 17.72
C PHE A 382 10.19 -2.73 18.30
N ALA A 383 10.70 -3.71 19.04
CA ALA A 383 12.01 -3.62 19.71
C ALA A 383 13.20 -3.76 18.73
N GLY A 384 12.94 -4.05 17.47
CA GLY A 384 13.92 -4.17 16.41
C GLY A 384 13.29 -4.04 15.03
N PRO A 385 14.07 -4.22 13.96
CA PRO A 385 13.59 -4.09 12.60
C PRO A 385 12.52 -5.13 12.26
N ILE A 386 11.58 -4.73 11.41
CA ILE A 386 10.63 -5.64 10.76
C ILE A 386 11.39 -6.35 9.64
N THR A 387 11.44 -7.67 9.69
CA THR A 387 12.16 -8.50 8.71
C THR A 387 11.24 -9.20 7.72
N ALA A 388 9.95 -9.29 8.04
CA ALA A 388 8.91 -9.79 7.14
C ALA A 388 7.54 -9.21 7.52
N LEU A 389 6.73 -8.92 6.51
CA LEU A 389 5.33 -8.52 6.66
C LEU A 389 4.53 -9.07 5.49
N TRP A 390 3.64 -10.01 5.76
CA TRP A 390 2.88 -10.72 4.74
C TRP A 390 1.39 -10.79 5.10
N SER A 391 0.56 -10.68 4.07
CA SER A 391 -0.87 -10.99 4.22
C SER A 391 -1.07 -12.49 4.44
N ALA A 392 -1.97 -12.83 5.38
CA ALA A 392 -2.42 -14.21 5.54
C ALA A 392 -3.42 -14.57 4.43
N PRO A 393 -3.13 -15.52 3.54
CA PRO A 393 -4.03 -15.86 2.43
C PRO A 393 -5.39 -16.38 2.88
N SER A 394 -5.43 -16.99 4.07
CA SER A 394 -6.63 -17.60 4.65
C SER A 394 -7.52 -16.61 5.40
N ASP A 395 -6.99 -15.49 5.87
CA ASP A 395 -7.71 -14.48 6.67
C ASP A 395 -7.27 -13.06 6.32
N PRO A 396 -8.00 -12.35 5.44
CA PRO A 396 -7.63 -11.00 5.01
C PRO A 396 -7.77 -9.93 6.11
N SER A 397 -8.25 -10.30 7.29
CA SER A 397 -8.33 -9.42 8.47
C SER A 397 -7.10 -9.53 9.38
N ARG A 398 -6.14 -10.38 9.03
CA ARG A 398 -4.91 -10.61 9.78
C ARG A 398 -3.72 -10.70 8.85
N ASP A 399 -2.64 -10.11 9.30
CA ASP A 399 -1.35 -10.20 8.66
C ASP A 399 -0.33 -10.79 9.64
N THR A 400 0.79 -11.24 9.12
CA THR A 400 1.91 -11.72 9.95
C THR A 400 3.08 -10.76 9.81
N ALA A 401 3.58 -10.26 10.93
CA ALA A 401 4.82 -9.49 11.01
C ALA A 401 5.89 -10.26 11.79
N VAL A 402 7.12 -10.19 11.33
CA VAL A 402 8.28 -10.72 12.03
C VAL A 402 9.22 -9.56 12.37
N SER A 403 9.67 -9.51 13.61
CA SER A 403 10.66 -8.54 14.09
C SER A 403 11.86 -9.26 14.69
N HIS A 404 13.05 -8.72 14.48
CA HIS A 404 14.27 -9.18 15.14
C HIS A 404 14.56 -8.27 16.34
N ASP A 405 14.24 -8.72 17.55
CA ASP A 405 14.51 -7.97 18.78
C ASP A 405 16.01 -7.78 18.98
N LEU A 406 16.48 -6.55 18.91
CA LEU A 406 17.90 -6.20 18.99
C LEU A 406 18.51 -6.39 20.40
N LYS A 407 17.67 -6.48 21.44
CA LYS A 407 18.13 -6.68 22.82
C LYS A 407 18.34 -8.15 23.16
N THR A 408 17.40 -8.99 22.72
CA THR A 408 17.41 -10.43 23.02
C THR A 408 18.04 -11.26 21.91
N GLY A 409 18.14 -10.72 20.69
CA GLY A 409 18.58 -11.44 19.49
C GLY A 409 17.54 -12.44 18.97
N MET A 410 16.32 -12.42 19.52
CA MET A 410 15.24 -13.33 19.12
C MET A 410 14.47 -12.79 17.92
N TYR A 411 14.08 -13.69 17.04
CA TYR A 411 13.07 -13.40 16.02
C TYR A 411 11.68 -13.69 16.60
N GLU A 412 10.83 -12.69 16.54
CA GLU A 412 9.49 -12.74 17.12
C GLU A 412 8.45 -12.54 16.00
N ALA A 413 7.51 -13.46 15.90
CA ALA A 413 6.40 -13.35 14.98
C ALA A 413 5.12 -12.95 15.69
N PHE A 414 4.35 -12.10 15.04
CA PHE A 414 3.11 -11.52 15.55
C PHE A 414 2.00 -11.62 14.51
N SER A 415 0.80 -11.90 14.97
CA SER A 415 -0.41 -11.63 14.20
C SER A 415 -0.77 -10.16 14.36
N ILE A 416 -0.96 -9.46 13.24
CA ILE A 416 -1.33 -8.04 13.18
C ILE A 416 -2.80 -7.93 12.77
N SER A 417 -3.54 -7.06 13.45
CA SER A 417 -4.93 -6.77 13.14
C SER A 417 -5.25 -5.30 13.43
N ILE A 418 -6.38 -4.82 12.91
CA ILE A 418 -6.89 -3.47 13.17
C ILE A 418 -8.15 -3.56 14.02
N ALA A 419 -8.22 -2.73 15.05
CA ALA A 419 -9.41 -2.50 15.84
C ALA A 419 -9.85 -1.03 15.72
N CYS A 420 -11.16 -0.79 15.72
CA CYS A 420 -11.71 0.54 15.80
C CYS A 420 -11.74 0.98 17.27
N SER A 421 -11.23 2.14 17.61
CA SER A 421 -11.56 2.75 18.88
C SER A 421 -12.99 3.29 18.82
N ARG A 422 -13.74 3.02 19.84
CA ARG A 422 -15.09 3.57 20.00
C ARG A 422 -15.02 5.01 20.48
#